data_80f31ea3f6aabab175d80deee5ae2754
#
_entry.id   80f31ea3f6aabab175d80deee5ae2754
#
_cell.length_a   1.000
_cell.length_b   1.000
_cell.length_c   1.000
_cell.angle_alpha   90.00
_cell.angle_beta   90.00
_cell.angle_gamma   90.00
#
_symmetry.space_group_name_H-M   'P 1'
#
loop_
_entity.id
_entity.type
_entity.pdbx_description
1 polymer ?
#
loop_
_entity_poly.entity_id
_entity_poly.type
_entity_poly.pdbx_seq_one_letter_code
_entity_poly.pdbx_strand_id
1 'polypeptide(L)'
;ISTDLMEEDYKIENSLRPKFLKDYIGQSKAKENLKIYIEAAKQRNESLDHVLLYGPPGLGKTTLAGIIANEMDVNLKITSGPAIEKPGEMASILNNLSDGDLLFVDEIHRLNRQVEEVLYPAMEDYVIDIVIGKGASARSIRLDLPKFTLVGATTRAGMLTAPLRDRFGVVHRLEFYTVDELTEIVLRSAQVFHVAIDREGAREIARRSRGTPRLANRLLKRVRDFAEVKYDGNITLSVANFALDLLEVDKYGLDNTDRSLLLAMIETFQGGPVGLDTLAACIGEDSGTIEDVYEPFLIQNGFLARTPRGRIVTEKTYHHLGLSFDE
;
A
#
# COMPACT_ATOMS: atom_id res chain seq x y z
N ILE A 1 5.84 -22.23 3.16
CA ILE A 1 4.45 -21.71 3.08
C ILE A 1 3.97 -22.09 1.71
N SER A 2 2.95 -22.97 1.63
CA SER A 2 2.49 -23.55 0.35
C SER A 2 1.76 -22.50 -0.49
N THR A 3 1.82 -22.64 -1.80
CA THR A 3 1.15 -21.80 -2.79
C THR A 3 -0.37 -21.73 -2.57
N ASP A 4 -0.95 -22.82 -2.05
CA ASP A 4 -2.39 -22.94 -1.76
C ASP A 4 -2.85 -22.02 -0.62
N LEU A 5 -2.02 -21.84 0.40
CA LEU A 5 -2.28 -20.88 1.49
C LEU A 5 -2.25 -19.42 1.00
N MET A 6 -1.43 -19.12 -0.01
CA MET A 6 -1.37 -17.78 -0.61
C MET A 6 -2.60 -17.48 -1.49
N GLU A 7 -3.16 -18.47 -2.18
CA GLU A 7 -4.37 -18.29 -3.00
C GLU A 7 -5.64 -18.10 -2.13
N GLU A 8 -5.77 -18.85 -1.05
CA GLU A 8 -6.88 -18.66 -0.10
C GLU A 8 -6.81 -17.31 0.61
N ASP A 9 -5.63 -16.91 1.06
CA ASP A 9 -5.43 -15.60 1.69
C ASP A 9 -5.74 -14.46 0.71
N TYR A 10 -5.39 -14.61 -0.56
CA TYR A 10 -5.69 -13.63 -1.60
C TYR A 10 -7.20 -13.53 -1.88
N LYS A 11 -7.91 -14.65 -1.95
CA LYS A 11 -9.38 -14.68 -2.13
C LYS A 11 -10.11 -14.03 -0.96
N ILE A 12 -9.66 -14.31 0.26
CA ILE A 12 -10.23 -13.74 1.47
C ILE A 12 -9.94 -12.23 1.54
N GLU A 13 -8.73 -11.80 1.25
CA GLU A 13 -8.36 -10.38 1.21
C GLU A 13 -9.21 -9.62 0.18
N ASN A 14 -9.47 -10.19 -0.98
CA ASN A 14 -10.37 -9.62 -1.98
C ASN A 14 -11.83 -9.53 -1.50
N SER A 15 -12.31 -10.49 -0.72
CA SER A 15 -13.67 -10.47 -0.16
C SER A 15 -13.88 -9.36 0.88
N LEU A 16 -12.82 -8.92 1.53
CA LEU A 16 -12.84 -7.86 2.53
C LEU A 16 -12.80 -6.45 1.93
N ARG A 17 -12.38 -6.32 0.67
CA ARG A 17 -12.23 -5.02 0.03
C ARG A 17 -13.59 -4.40 -0.30
N PRO A 18 -13.81 -3.11 0.03
CA PRO A 18 -14.99 -2.40 -0.45
C PRO A 18 -14.97 -2.29 -1.97
N LYS A 19 -16.14 -2.38 -2.59
CA LYS A 19 -16.28 -2.33 -4.05
C LYS A 19 -16.64 -0.94 -4.58
N PHE A 20 -17.20 -0.08 -3.74
CA PHE A 20 -17.66 1.25 -4.11
C PHE A 20 -17.20 2.30 -3.10
N LEU A 21 -17.15 3.57 -3.53
CA LEU A 21 -16.74 4.69 -2.69
C LEU A 21 -17.61 4.84 -1.44
N LYS A 22 -18.92 4.56 -1.54
CA LYS A 22 -19.84 4.62 -0.41
C LYS A 22 -19.46 3.70 0.75
N ASP A 23 -18.80 2.58 0.45
CA ASP A 23 -18.39 1.57 1.42
C ASP A 23 -16.93 1.74 1.85
N TYR A 24 -16.21 2.67 1.24
CA TYR A 24 -14.81 2.93 1.52
C TYR A 24 -14.66 3.84 2.73
N ILE A 25 -13.92 3.38 3.74
CA ILE A 25 -13.67 4.08 4.99
C ILE A 25 -12.30 4.76 4.91
N GLY A 26 -12.21 5.98 5.43
CA GLY A 26 -10.96 6.73 5.48
C GLY A 26 -10.58 7.42 4.18
N GLN A 27 -9.37 7.97 4.12
CA GLN A 27 -8.84 8.72 2.96
C GLN A 27 -9.81 9.80 2.47
N SER A 28 -10.43 10.53 3.37
CA SER A 28 -11.58 11.41 3.10
C SER A 28 -11.33 12.40 1.96
N LYS A 29 -10.15 13.01 1.93
CA LYS A 29 -9.78 13.99 0.90
C LYS A 29 -9.63 13.33 -0.48
N ALA A 30 -8.94 12.19 -0.55
CA ALA A 30 -8.78 11.44 -1.80
C ALA A 30 -10.13 10.91 -2.29
N LYS A 31 -10.93 10.37 -1.38
CA LYS A 31 -12.28 9.86 -1.66
C LYS A 31 -13.20 10.94 -2.23
N GLU A 32 -13.23 12.12 -1.63
CA GLU A 32 -14.05 13.25 -2.06
C GLU A 32 -13.64 13.74 -3.45
N ASN A 33 -12.35 13.93 -3.68
CA ASN A 33 -11.83 14.35 -4.98
C ASN A 33 -12.10 13.31 -6.07
N LEU A 34 -11.84 12.04 -5.80
CA LEU A 34 -12.10 10.96 -6.76
C LEU A 34 -13.58 10.88 -7.12
N LYS A 35 -14.47 11.06 -6.15
CA LYS A 35 -15.93 11.09 -6.41
C LYS A 35 -16.26 12.17 -7.42
N ILE A 36 -15.72 13.39 -7.26
CA ILE A 36 -15.97 14.50 -8.18
C ILE A 36 -15.40 14.20 -9.58
N TYR A 37 -14.17 13.70 -9.67
CA TYR A 37 -13.54 13.42 -10.96
C TYR A 37 -14.23 12.30 -11.73
N ILE A 38 -14.65 11.24 -11.02
CA ILE A 38 -15.40 10.12 -11.61
C ILE A 38 -16.74 10.61 -12.12
N GLU A 39 -17.46 11.36 -11.32
CA GLU A 39 -18.78 11.89 -11.69
C GLU A 39 -18.70 12.81 -12.90
N ALA A 40 -17.72 13.70 -12.93
CA ALA A 40 -17.46 14.59 -14.06
C ALA A 40 -17.09 13.83 -15.36
N ALA A 41 -16.24 12.82 -15.26
CA ALA A 41 -15.87 11.99 -16.40
C ALA A 41 -17.09 11.24 -16.97
N LYS A 42 -17.93 10.69 -16.09
CA LYS A 42 -19.17 10.00 -16.49
C LYS A 42 -20.16 10.94 -17.16
N GLN A 43 -20.33 12.17 -16.65
CA GLN A 43 -21.21 13.16 -17.25
C GLN A 43 -20.77 13.56 -18.66
N ARG A 44 -19.45 13.62 -18.90
CA ARG A 44 -18.89 13.92 -20.23
C ARG A 44 -18.74 12.70 -21.12
N ASN A 45 -19.02 11.51 -20.60
CA ASN A 45 -18.78 10.23 -21.28
C ASN A 45 -17.31 10.08 -21.73
N GLU A 46 -16.39 10.42 -20.84
CA GLU A 46 -14.94 10.36 -21.04
C GLU A 46 -14.28 9.38 -20.07
N SER A 47 -13.11 8.90 -20.43
CA SER A 47 -12.24 8.17 -19.50
C SER A 47 -11.74 9.10 -18.40
N LEU A 48 -11.50 8.54 -17.21
CA LEU A 48 -10.87 9.29 -16.13
C LEU A 48 -9.41 9.62 -16.50
N ASP A 49 -8.91 10.75 -16.04
CA ASP A 49 -7.49 11.08 -16.13
C ASP A 49 -6.63 10.03 -15.41
N HIS A 50 -5.38 9.87 -15.84
CA HIS A 50 -4.44 8.96 -15.19
C HIS A 50 -4.21 9.37 -13.74
N VAL A 51 -4.21 8.38 -12.84
CA VAL A 51 -4.16 8.55 -11.38
C VAL A 51 -2.89 7.95 -10.81
N LEU A 52 -2.17 8.71 -10.01
CA LEU A 52 -1.05 8.22 -9.19
C LEU A 52 -1.47 8.17 -7.73
N LEU A 53 -1.37 6.98 -7.14
CA LEU A 53 -1.57 6.75 -5.72
C LEU A 53 -0.23 6.44 -5.05
N TYR A 54 0.15 7.16 -4.02
CA TYR A 54 1.40 6.91 -3.33
C TYR A 54 1.24 6.97 -1.81
N GLY A 55 2.12 6.31 -1.12
CA GLY A 55 2.15 6.23 0.34
C GLY A 55 2.64 4.87 0.82
N PRO A 56 2.77 4.69 2.13
CA PRO A 56 3.22 3.43 2.72
C PRO A 56 2.42 2.23 2.25
N PRO A 57 2.98 1.01 2.29
CA PRO A 57 2.27 -0.20 1.89
C PRO A 57 1.10 -0.51 2.83
N GLY A 58 0.10 -1.22 2.33
CA GLY A 58 -1.04 -1.69 3.13
C GLY A 58 -2.17 -0.68 3.34
N LEU A 59 -2.13 0.50 2.69
CA LEU A 59 -3.12 1.56 2.81
C LEU A 59 -4.30 1.44 1.84
N GLY A 60 -4.29 0.46 0.93
CA GLY A 60 -5.41 0.20 0.03
C GLY A 60 -5.32 0.84 -1.35
N LYS A 61 -4.11 1.01 -1.90
CA LYS A 61 -3.92 1.52 -3.28
C LYS A 61 -4.61 0.63 -4.32
N THR A 62 -4.44 -0.68 -4.22
CA THR A 62 -5.12 -1.65 -5.10
C THR A 62 -6.64 -1.62 -4.92
N THR A 63 -7.10 -1.48 -3.69
CA THR A 63 -8.53 -1.35 -3.36
C THR A 63 -9.14 -0.13 -4.03
N LEU A 64 -8.47 1.02 -3.98
CA LEU A 64 -8.94 2.24 -4.65
C LEU A 64 -8.99 2.07 -6.17
N ALA A 65 -8.02 1.41 -6.77
CA ALA A 65 -8.06 1.12 -8.21
C ALA A 65 -9.29 0.28 -8.58
N GLY A 66 -9.60 -0.75 -7.80
CA GLY A 66 -10.81 -1.56 -7.96
C GLY A 66 -12.09 -0.75 -7.81
N ILE A 67 -12.14 0.15 -6.84
CA ILE A 67 -13.28 1.06 -6.63
C ILE A 67 -13.47 2.00 -7.82
N ILE A 68 -12.39 2.60 -8.32
CA ILE A 68 -12.45 3.48 -9.50
C ILE A 68 -13.02 2.71 -10.71
N ALA A 69 -12.54 1.51 -10.96
CA ALA A 69 -13.04 0.67 -12.05
C ALA A 69 -14.52 0.36 -11.90
N ASN A 70 -14.98 -0.01 -10.70
CA ASN A 70 -16.39 -0.28 -10.43
C ASN A 70 -17.27 0.96 -10.57
N GLU A 71 -16.82 2.11 -10.05
CA GLU A 71 -17.55 3.38 -10.18
C GLU A 71 -17.65 3.86 -11.64
N MET A 72 -16.62 3.62 -12.45
CA MET A 72 -16.58 3.93 -13.87
C MET A 72 -17.28 2.86 -14.74
N ASP A 73 -17.65 1.73 -14.17
CA ASP A 73 -18.22 0.57 -14.87
C ASP A 73 -17.34 0.08 -16.02
N VAL A 74 -16.05 -0.11 -15.72
CA VAL A 74 -15.03 -0.58 -16.66
C VAL A 74 -14.26 -1.77 -16.09
N ASN A 75 -13.56 -2.49 -16.97
CA ASN A 75 -12.72 -3.60 -16.54
C ASN A 75 -11.44 -3.09 -15.90
N LEU A 76 -10.96 -3.84 -14.92
CA LEU A 76 -9.69 -3.62 -14.24
C LEU A 76 -8.67 -4.67 -14.68
N LYS A 77 -7.53 -4.23 -15.22
CA LYS A 77 -6.34 -5.05 -15.43
C LYS A 77 -5.30 -4.71 -14.37
N ILE A 78 -4.81 -5.72 -13.67
CA ILE A 78 -3.81 -5.54 -12.60
C ILE A 78 -2.48 -6.12 -13.07
N THR A 79 -1.42 -5.34 -12.92
CA THR A 79 -0.04 -5.76 -13.11
C THR A 79 0.87 -5.03 -12.12
N SER A 80 2.18 -5.24 -12.23
CA SER A 80 3.17 -4.57 -11.38
C SER A 80 4.41 -4.20 -12.20
N GLY A 81 5.17 -3.20 -11.73
CA GLY A 81 6.44 -2.81 -12.34
C GLY A 81 7.39 -4.00 -12.51
N PRO A 82 7.67 -4.78 -11.44
CA PRO A 82 8.54 -5.95 -11.54
C PRO A 82 8.07 -7.05 -12.50
N ALA A 83 6.78 -7.16 -12.75
CA ALA A 83 6.21 -8.17 -13.65
C ALA A 83 6.41 -7.85 -15.15
N ILE A 84 6.81 -6.63 -15.48
CA ILE A 84 6.98 -6.16 -16.85
C ILE A 84 8.47 -5.89 -17.09
N GLU A 85 9.13 -6.80 -17.78
CA GLU A 85 10.58 -6.71 -18.02
C GLU A 85 10.90 -6.10 -19.39
N LYS A 86 10.04 -6.30 -20.38
CA LYS A 86 10.29 -5.92 -21.78
C LYS A 86 9.25 -4.94 -22.31
N PRO A 87 9.65 -3.99 -23.16
CA PRO A 87 8.73 -3.05 -23.81
C PRO A 87 7.58 -3.73 -24.55
N GLY A 88 7.83 -4.87 -25.19
CA GLY A 88 6.81 -5.64 -25.91
C GLY A 88 5.72 -6.20 -24.99
N GLU A 89 6.04 -6.52 -23.74
CA GLU A 89 5.06 -6.97 -22.75
C GLU A 89 4.10 -5.84 -22.38
N MET A 90 4.62 -4.64 -22.16
CA MET A 90 3.80 -3.46 -21.90
C MET A 90 2.94 -3.11 -23.12
N ALA A 91 3.50 -3.12 -24.31
CA ALA A 91 2.74 -2.89 -25.55
C ALA A 91 1.61 -3.90 -25.72
N SER A 92 1.84 -5.18 -25.41
CA SER A 92 0.82 -6.23 -25.46
C SER A 92 -0.30 -5.99 -24.46
N ILE A 93 0.02 -5.62 -23.22
CA ILE A 93 -0.97 -5.30 -22.19
C ILE A 93 -1.86 -4.14 -22.67
N LEU A 94 -1.26 -3.06 -23.14
CA LEU A 94 -1.98 -1.87 -23.61
C LEU A 94 -2.87 -2.17 -24.81
N ASN A 95 -2.38 -2.95 -25.76
CA ASN A 95 -3.13 -3.32 -26.96
C ASN A 95 -4.34 -4.25 -26.69
N ASN A 96 -4.32 -4.96 -25.57
CA ASN A 96 -5.40 -5.85 -25.15
C ASN A 96 -6.46 -5.16 -24.25
N LEU A 97 -6.31 -3.87 -23.97
CA LEU A 97 -7.33 -3.10 -23.27
C LEU A 97 -8.52 -2.79 -24.16
N SER A 98 -9.69 -2.71 -23.57
CA SER A 98 -10.89 -2.18 -24.22
C SER A 98 -11.08 -0.70 -23.90
N ASP A 99 -11.92 -0.03 -24.67
CA ASP A 99 -12.19 1.39 -24.46
C ASP A 99 -12.73 1.69 -23.06
N GLY A 100 -12.08 2.60 -22.37
CA GLY A 100 -12.38 2.99 -20.99
C GLY A 100 -11.75 2.11 -19.90
N ASP A 101 -11.12 0.99 -20.24
CA ASP A 101 -10.51 0.09 -19.25
C ASP A 101 -9.49 0.80 -18.36
N LEU A 102 -9.35 0.27 -17.16
CA LEU A 102 -8.40 0.74 -16.17
C LEU A 102 -7.23 -0.26 -16.03
N LEU A 103 -6.02 0.24 -16.21
CA LEU A 103 -4.78 -0.51 -15.98
C LEU A 103 -4.16 -0.06 -14.66
N PHE A 104 -4.08 -0.98 -13.69
CA PHE A 104 -3.39 -0.75 -12.42
C PHE A 104 -1.98 -1.34 -12.47
N VAL A 105 -0.98 -0.50 -12.24
CA VAL A 105 0.43 -0.89 -12.17
C VAL A 105 0.94 -0.64 -10.75
N ASP A 106 1.07 -1.71 -9.97
CA ASP A 106 1.67 -1.62 -8.64
C ASP A 106 3.20 -1.48 -8.73
N GLU A 107 3.81 -0.85 -7.74
CA GLU A 107 5.25 -0.58 -7.74
C GLU A 107 5.74 0.01 -9.09
N ILE A 108 5.01 0.98 -9.61
CA ILE A 108 5.28 1.56 -10.95
C ILE A 108 6.68 2.18 -11.05
N HIS A 109 7.27 2.59 -9.94
CA HIS A 109 8.64 3.09 -9.88
C HIS A 109 9.71 2.02 -10.23
N ARG A 110 9.34 0.74 -10.26
CA ARG A 110 10.22 -0.37 -10.62
C ARG A 110 10.18 -0.74 -12.09
N LEU A 111 9.43 -0.03 -12.91
CA LEU A 111 9.52 -0.16 -14.36
C LEU A 111 10.91 0.27 -14.83
N ASN A 112 11.53 -0.53 -15.72
CA ASN A 112 12.76 -0.10 -16.36
C ASN A 112 12.49 1.01 -17.38
N ARG A 113 13.54 1.73 -17.76
CA ARG A 113 13.41 2.90 -18.64
C ARG A 113 12.78 2.58 -20.00
N GLN A 114 13.12 1.44 -20.59
CA GLN A 114 12.59 1.06 -21.90
C GLN A 114 11.09 0.78 -21.85
N VAL A 115 10.60 0.15 -20.79
CA VAL A 115 9.16 -0.08 -20.57
C VAL A 115 8.45 1.25 -20.30
N GLU A 116 9.04 2.10 -19.49
CA GLU A 116 8.50 3.41 -19.16
C GLU A 116 8.34 4.30 -20.42
N GLU A 117 9.30 4.24 -21.35
CA GLU A 117 9.24 4.96 -22.62
C GLU A 117 8.06 4.53 -23.52
N VAL A 118 7.57 3.31 -23.40
CA VAL A 118 6.34 2.85 -24.08
C VAL A 118 5.10 3.52 -23.49
N LEU A 119 5.10 3.79 -22.19
CA LEU A 119 3.96 4.42 -21.51
C LEU A 119 3.75 5.89 -21.90
N TYR A 120 4.80 6.64 -22.21
CA TYR A 120 4.67 8.07 -22.43
C TYR A 120 3.71 8.41 -23.58
N PRO A 121 3.88 7.91 -24.80
CA PRO A 121 2.93 8.18 -25.88
C PRO A 121 1.57 7.50 -25.64
N ALA A 122 1.55 6.36 -24.94
CA ALA A 122 0.31 5.68 -24.60
C ALA A 122 -0.57 6.51 -23.64
N MET A 123 0.03 7.16 -22.66
CA MET A 123 -0.70 8.00 -21.70
C MET A 123 -1.13 9.34 -22.30
N GLU A 124 -0.29 9.95 -23.15
CA GLU A 124 -0.58 11.27 -23.73
C GLU A 124 -1.52 11.19 -24.92
N ASP A 125 -1.18 10.35 -25.89
CA ASP A 125 -1.82 10.32 -27.22
C ASP A 125 -2.58 9.03 -27.52
N TYR A 126 -2.58 8.08 -26.59
CA TYR A 126 -3.18 6.74 -26.76
C TYR A 126 -2.65 6.02 -28.00
N VAL A 127 -1.34 6.03 -28.14
CA VAL A 127 -0.61 5.35 -29.23
C VAL A 127 0.59 4.58 -28.66
N ILE A 128 1.00 3.55 -29.39
CA ILE A 128 2.27 2.85 -29.17
C ILE A 128 3.07 2.81 -30.44
N ASP A 129 4.39 2.95 -30.31
CA ASP A 129 5.33 2.82 -31.41
C ASP A 129 6.00 1.44 -31.35
N ILE A 130 5.84 0.65 -32.39
CA ILE A 130 6.42 -0.68 -32.52
C ILE A 130 7.48 -0.66 -33.61
N VAL A 131 8.68 -1.17 -33.29
CA VAL A 131 9.75 -1.34 -34.26
C VAL A 131 9.66 -2.73 -34.88
N ILE A 132 9.46 -2.80 -36.20
CA ILE A 132 9.42 -4.04 -36.98
C ILE A 132 10.67 -4.12 -37.85
N GLY A 133 11.33 -5.28 -37.85
CA GLY A 133 12.56 -5.52 -38.59
C GLY A 133 13.83 -5.28 -37.77
N LYS A 134 14.98 -5.51 -38.39
CA LYS A 134 16.30 -5.36 -37.76
C LYS A 134 17.24 -4.55 -38.66
N GLY A 135 18.16 -3.81 -38.01
CA GLY A 135 19.19 -3.04 -38.71
C GLY A 135 18.61 -1.93 -39.61
N ALA A 136 19.16 -1.75 -40.79
CA ALA A 136 18.76 -0.69 -41.70
C ALA A 136 17.35 -0.83 -42.29
N SER A 137 16.74 -2.01 -42.17
CA SER A 137 15.36 -2.26 -42.60
C SER A 137 14.33 -2.09 -41.49
N ALA A 138 14.73 -1.70 -40.28
CA ALA A 138 13.83 -1.45 -39.18
C ALA A 138 12.88 -0.30 -39.50
N ARG A 139 11.58 -0.52 -39.29
CA ARG A 139 10.53 0.48 -39.45
C ARG A 139 9.77 0.63 -38.13
N SER A 140 9.47 1.86 -37.77
CA SER A 140 8.58 2.18 -36.67
C SER A 140 7.15 2.26 -37.21
N ILE A 141 6.24 1.51 -36.60
CA ILE A 141 4.80 1.55 -36.87
C ILE A 141 4.11 2.09 -35.64
N ARG A 142 3.28 3.10 -35.82
CA ARG A 142 2.43 3.67 -34.78
C ARG A 142 1.06 3.01 -34.82
N LEU A 143 0.62 2.44 -33.68
CA LEU A 143 -0.69 1.83 -33.49
C LEU A 143 -1.51 2.68 -32.53
N ASP A 144 -2.78 2.89 -32.87
CA ASP A 144 -3.74 3.51 -31.99
C ASP A 144 -4.18 2.55 -30.90
N LEU A 145 -4.30 3.05 -29.68
CA LEU A 145 -4.82 2.33 -28.52
C LEU A 145 -6.25 2.79 -28.19
N PRO A 146 -7.06 1.91 -27.58
CA PRO A 146 -8.27 2.35 -26.92
C PRO A 146 -7.94 3.39 -25.85
N LYS A 147 -8.84 4.31 -25.56
CA LYS A 147 -8.68 5.20 -24.42
C LYS A 147 -8.75 4.37 -23.14
N PHE A 148 -7.82 4.59 -22.22
CA PHE A 148 -7.73 3.88 -20.97
C PHE A 148 -7.29 4.82 -19.84
N THR A 149 -7.46 4.39 -18.61
CA THR A 149 -6.92 5.09 -17.44
C THR A 149 -5.81 4.26 -16.82
N LEU A 150 -4.63 4.84 -16.70
CA LEU A 150 -3.54 4.27 -15.92
C LEU A 150 -3.68 4.70 -14.46
N VAL A 151 -3.75 3.72 -13.55
CA VAL A 151 -3.61 3.96 -12.12
C VAL A 151 -2.26 3.39 -11.68
N GLY A 152 -1.32 4.26 -11.38
CA GLY A 152 -0.02 3.89 -10.85
C GLY A 152 -0.03 3.90 -9.32
N ALA A 153 0.67 2.95 -8.72
CA ALA A 153 0.88 2.90 -7.29
C ALA A 153 2.37 2.82 -6.97
N THR A 154 2.78 3.58 -5.96
CA THR A 154 4.16 3.59 -5.47
C THR A 154 4.19 3.87 -3.97
N THR A 155 5.23 3.40 -3.29
CA THR A 155 5.45 3.76 -1.88
C THR A 155 5.90 5.20 -1.73
N ARG A 156 6.64 5.73 -2.71
CA ARG A 156 7.19 7.10 -2.70
C ARG A 156 7.11 7.73 -4.09
N ALA A 157 6.41 8.86 -4.20
CA ALA A 157 6.29 9.59 -5.47
C ALA A 157 7.65 10.09 -6.00
N GLY A 158 8.60 10.39 -5.13
CA GLY A 158 9.93 10.83 -5.50
C GLY A 158 10.80 9.77 -6.18
N MET A 159 10.40 8.49 -6.14
CA MET A 159 11.07 7.41 -6.87
C MET A 159 10.69 7.36 -8.35
N LEU A 160 9.59 8.00 -8.75
CA LEU A 160 9.22 8.09 -10.15
C LEU A 160 10.13 9.08 -10.86
N THR A 161 10.43 8.78 -12.12
CA THR A 161 11.02 9.76 -13.02
C THR A 161 10.09 10.96 -13.22
N ALA A 162 10.64 12.15 -13.38
CA ALA A 162 9.83 13.34 -13.63
C ALA A 162 8.94 13.19 -14.89
N PRO A 163 9.43 12.65 -16.02
CA PRO A 163 8.58 12.44 -17.19
C PRO A 163 7.36 11.57 -16.94
N LEU A 164 7.49 10.50 -16.14
CA LEU A 164 6.34 9.64 -15.82
C LEU A 164 5.38 10.33 -14.86
N ARG A 165 5.91 10.93 -13.80
CA ARG A 165 5.10 11.60 -12.78
C ARG A 165 4.25 12.73 -13.37
N ASP A 166 4.82 13.52 -14.27
CA ASP A 166 4.15 14.68 -14.87
C ASP A 166 2.98 14.30 -15.80
N ARG A 167 2.87 13.02 -16.16
CA ARG A 167 1.78 12.50 -17.00
C ARG A 167 0.54 12.08 -16.23
N PHE A 168 0.61 12.08 -14.91
CA PHE A 168 -0.56 11.81 -14.08
C PHE A 168 -1.33 13.11 -13.82
N GLY A 169 -2.59 13.17 -14.26
CA GLY A 169 -3.47 14.32 -14.02
C GLY A 169 -4.01 14.39 -12.59
N VAL A 170 -4.07 13.24 -11.90
CA VAL A 170 -4.56 13.11 -10.53
C VAL A 170 -3.50 12.45 -9.68
N VAL A 171 -3.09 13.10 -8.60
CA VAL A 171 -2.08 12.57 -7.68
C VAL A 171 -2.62 12.61 -6.25
N HIS A 172 -2.73 11.45 -5.60
CA HIS A 172 -3.18 11.33 -4.23
C HIS A 172 -2.15 10.63 -3.36
N ARG A 173 -1.80 11.29 -2.26
CA ARG A 173 -1.09 10.66 -1.15
C ARG A 173 -2.10 9.97 -0.26
N LEU A 174 -1.90 8.67 0.00
CA LEU A 174 -2.64 7.94 1.01
C LEU A 174 -1.95 8.08 2.36
N GLU A 175 -2.77 8.24 3.40
CA GLU A 175 -2.30 8.46 4.76
C GLU A 175 -2.64 7.26 5.64
N PHE A 176 -1.95 7.16 6.78
CA PHE A 176 -2.31 6.18 7.79
C PHE A 176 -3.73 6.45 8.31
N TYR A 177 -4.44 5.36 8.56
CA TYR A 177 -5.80 5.40 9.09
C TYR A 177 -5.79 5.73 10.59
N THR A 178 -6.82 6.40 11.05
CA THR A 178 -7.06 6.61 12.48
C THR A 178 -7.53 5.32 13.14
N VAL A 179 -7.41 5.24 14.46
CA VAL A 179 -7.92 4.09 15.23
C VAL A 179 -9.42 3.93 15.05
N ASP A 180 -10.17 5.03 15.00
CA ASP A 180 -11.63 4.98 14.80
C ASP A 180 -11.99 4.42 13.41
N GLU A 181 -11.33 4.87 12.36
CA GLU A 181 -11.51 4.34 11.00
C GLU A 181 -11.17 2.84 10.93
N LEU A 182 -10.05 2.42 11.51
CA LEU A 182 -9.65 1.02 11.55
C LEU A 182 -10.59 0.16 12.40
N THR A 183 -11.17 0.71 13.46
CA THR A 183 -12.18 0.02 14.27
C THR A 183 -13.41 -0.32 13.42
N GLU A 184 -13.89 0.62 12.62
CA GLU A 184 -15.01 0.36 11.69
C GLU A 184 -14.64 -0.67 10.62
N ILE A 185 -13.40 -0.65 10.12
CA ILE A 185 -12.90 -1.66 9.17
C ILE A 185 -12.87 -3.05 9.82
N VAL A 186 -12.37 -3.16 11.05
CA VAL A 186 -12.33 -4.43 11.80
C VAL A 186 -13.74 -4.97 12.05
N LEU A 187 -14.67 -4.12 12.48
CA LEU A 187 -16.06 -4.52 12.69
C LEU A 187 -16.72 -5.04 11.41
N ARG A 188 -16.51 -4.35 10.29
CA ARG A 188 -17.02 -4.80 8.99
C ARG A 188 -16.38 -6.12 8.55
N SER A 189 -15.08 -6.25 8.69
CA SER A 189 -14.36 -7.49 8.35
C SER A 189 -14.82 -8.66 9.21
N ALA A 190 -15.07 -8.43 10.49
CA ALA A 190 -15.62 -9.45 11.40
C ALA A 190 -16.99 -9.94 10.95
N GLN A 191 -17.85 -9.07 10.45
CA GLN A 191 -19.13 -9.47 9.86
C GLN A 191 -18.94 -10.38 8.64
N VAL A 192 -18.00 -10.06 7.75
CA VAL A 192 -17.69 -10.89 6.58
C VAL A 192 -17.15 -12.26 7.00
N PHE A 193 -16.37 -12.32 8.06
CA PHE A 193 -15.85 -13.58 8.61
C PHE A 193 -16.84 -14.34 9.50
N HIS A 194 -18.02 -13.76 9.76
CA HIS A 194 -18.98 -14.30 10.74
C HIS A 194 -18.39 -14.49 12.14
N VAL A 195 -17.54 -13.56 12.56
CA VAL A 195 -16.89 -13.57 13.87
C VAL A 195 -17.61 -12.61 14.81
N ALA A 196 -17.96 -13.11 16.00
CA ALA A 196 -18.51 -12.26 17.04
C ALA A 196 -17.37 -11.46 17.71
N ILE A 197 -17.51 -10.14 17.71
CA ILE A 197 -16.55 -9.21 18.29
C ILE A 197 -17.28 -8.02 18.92
N ASP A 198 -16.84 -7.61 20.11
CA ASP A 198 -17.31 -6.36 20.69
C ASP A 198 -16.50 -5.15 20.19
N ARG A 199 -17.02 -3.95 20.40
CA ARG A 199 -16.37 -2.73 19.91
C ARG A 199 -15.01 -2.48 20.57
N GLU A 200 -14.86 -2.86 21.84
CA GLU A 200 -13.58 -2.69 22.56
C GLU A 200 -12.51 -3.65 22.06
N GLY A 201 -12.88 -4.88 21.75
CA GLY A 201 -11.98 -5.84 21.10
C GLY A 201 -11.55 -5.38 19.70
N ALA A 202 -12.49 -4.88 18.91
CA ALA A 202 -12.21 -4.31 17.60
C ALA A 202 -11.28 -3.10 17.70
N ARG A 203 -11.53 -2.20 18.65
CA ARG A 203 -10.70 -1.02 18.90
C ARG A 203 -9.27 -1.39 19.30
N GLU A 204 -9.09 -2.42 20.10
CA GLU A 204 -7.77 -2.90 20.49
C GLU A 204 -6.97 -3.46 19.32
N ILE A 205 -7.60 -4.26 18.45
CA ILE A 205 -6.99 -4.73 17.20
C ILE A 205 -6.62 -3.53 16.31
N ALA A 206 -7.53 -2.59 16.15
CA ALA A 206 -7.32 -1.38 15.37
C ALA A 206 -6.14 -0.55 15.90
N ARG A 207 -6.05 -0.37 17.20
CA ARG A 207 -4.98 0.39 17.86
C ARG A 207 -3.59 -0.18 17.60
N ARG A 208 -3.47 -1.51 17.52
CA ARG A 208 -2.21 -2.21 17.27
C ARG A 208 -1.94 -2.49 15.79
N SER A 209 -2.74 -1.95 14.88
CA SER A 209 -2.66 -2.22 13.43
C SER A 209 -1.81 -1.22 12.64
N ARG A 210 -1.01 -0.38 13.30
CA ARG A 210 -0.06 0.54 12.66
C ARG A 210 -0.69 1.46 11.61
N GLY A 211 -1.94 1.84 11.77
CA GLY A 211 -2.64 2.70 10.81
C GLY A 211 -2.92 2.07 9.44
N THR A 212 -2.81 0.75 9.28
CA THR A 212 -3.00 0.10 7.98
C THR A 212 -4.14 -0.93 8.00
N PRO A 213 -5.09 -0.86 7.06
CA PRO A 213 -6.19 -1.82 6.95
C PRO A 213 -5.72 -3.26 6.72
N ARG A 214 -4.65 -3.45 5.94
CA ARG A 214 -4.10 -4.79 5.69
C ARG A 214 -3.67 -5.47 6.98
N LEU A 215 -2.95 -4.76 7.84
CA LEU A 215 -2.51 -5.32 9.12
C LEU A 215 -3.69 -5.53 10.08
N ALA A 216 -4.67 -4.61 10.11
CA ALA A 216 -5.89 -4.77 10.89
C ALA A 216 -6.62 -6.07 10.54
N ASN A 217 -6.80 -6.36 9.27
CA ASN A 217 -7.44 -7.59 8.80
C ASN A 217 -6.62 -8.84 9.11
N ARG A 218 -5.29 -8.77 9.00
CA ARG A 218 -4.39 -9.88 9.37
C ARG A 218 -4.44 -10.18 10.85
N LEU A 219 -4.40 -9.15 11.70
CA LEU A 219 -4.50 -9.31 13.14
C LEU A 219 -5.88 -9.85 13.56
N LEU A 220 -6.95 -9.38 12.93
CA LEU A 220 -8.29 -9.91 13.18
C LEU A 220 -8.36 -11.42 12.91
N LYS A 221 -7.80 -11.89 11.79
CA LYS A 221 -7.74 -13.34 11.48
C LYS A 221 -6.98 -14.11 12.58
N ARG A 222 -5.84 -13.60 13.01
CA ARG A 222 -5.07 -14.28 14.08
C ARG A 222 -5.79 -14.26 15.41
N VAL A 223 -6.36 -13.14 15.81
CA VAL A 223 -7.15 -13.03 17.05
C VAL A 223 -8.38 -13.96 17.02
N ARG A 224 -9.05 -14.08 15.87
CA ARG A 224 -10.12 -15.05 15.65
C ARG A 224 -9.65 -16.48 15.94
N ASP A 225 -8.51 -16.89 15.38
CA ASP A 225 -7.96 -18.23 15.59
C ASP A 225 -7.75 -18.52 17.10
N PHE A 226 -7.23 -17.54 17.84
CA PHE A 226 -7.09 -17.66 19.30
C PHE A 226 -8.45 -17.73 20.01
N ALA A 227 -9.41 -16.91 19.60
CA ALA A 227 -10.74 -16.90 20.19
C ALA A 227 -11.46 -18.24 20.02
N GLU A 228 -11.37 -18.83 18.83
CA GLU A 228 -12.00 -20.12 18.52
C GLU A 228 -11.35 -21.30 19.26
N VAL A 229 -10.04 -21.30 19.41
CA VAL A 229 -9.29 -22.42 20.00
C VAL A 229 -9.21 -22.34 21.54
N LYS A 230 -9.07 -21.14 22.10
CA LYS A 230 -8.83 -20.93 23.55
C LYS A 230 -10.03 -20.44 24.31
N TYR A 231 -11.04 -19.95 23.62
CA TYR A 231 -12.25 -19.35 24.19
C TYR A 231 -13.50 -19.84 23.46
N ASP A 232 -14.60 -19.13 23.60
CA ASP A 232 -15.90 -19.42 23.00
C ASP A 232 -16.11 -18.86 21.58
N GLY A 233 -15.06 -18.37 20.94
CA GLY A 233 -15.11 -17.74 19.62
C GLY A 233 -15.45 -16.24 19.64
N ASN A 234 -15.76 -15.68 20.79
CA ASN A 234 -16.07 -14.28 20.98
C ASN A 234 -14.80 -13.45 21.19
N ILE A 235 -14.61 -12.39 20.43
CA ILE A 235 -13.48 -11.47 20.61
C ILE A 235 -13.91 -10.31 21.49
N THR A 236 -13.56 -10.41 22.77
CA THR A 236 -13.67 -9.32 23.74
C THR A 236 -12.34 -8.58 23.85
N LEU A 237 -12.31 -7.46 24.58
CA LEU A 237 -11.07 -6.74 24.86
C LEU A 237 -10.01 -7.64 25.51
N SER A 238 -10.39 -8.49 26.44
CA SER A 238 -9.44 -9.39 27.11
C SER A 238 -8.88 -10.46 26.18
N VAL A 239 -9.70 -11.02 25.30
CA VAL A 239 -9.28 -11.99 24.28
C VAL A 239 -8.35 -11.32 23.27
N ALA A 240 -8.70 -10.11 22.79
CA ALA A 240 -7.86 -9.35 21.88
C ALA A 240 -6.48 -9.03 22.50
N ASN A 241 -6.45 -8.55 23.73
CA ASN A 241 -5.19 -8.29 24.44
C ASN A 241 -4.33 -9.54 24.58
N PHE A 242 -4.92 -10.64 25.04
CA PHE A 242 -4.21 -11.89 25.21
C PHE A 242 -3.59 -12.39 23.88
N ALA A 243 -4.38 -12.40 22.81
CA ALA A 243 -3.92 -12.86 21.50
C ALA A 243 -2.83 -11.95 20.91
N LEU A 244 -3.01 -10.63 21.01
CA LEU A 244 -2.04 -9.65 20.47
C LEU A 244 -0.73 -9.66 21.27
N ASP A 245 -0.77 -9.89 22.57
CA ASP A 245 0.43 -10.04 23.39
C ASP A 245 1.21 -11.32 23.01
N LEU A 246 0.51 -12.43 22.75
CA LEU A 246 1.14 -13.65 22.25
C LEU A 246 1.73 -13.49 20.82
N LEU A 247 1.16 -12.62 20.03
CA LEU A 247 1.70 -12.24 18.70
C LEU A 247 2.86 -11.24 18.79
N GLU A 248 3.25 -10.85 19.99
CA GLU A 248 4.35 -9.91 20.28
C GLU A 248 4.14 -8.52 19.63
N VAL A 249 2.89 -8.14 19.41
CA VAL A 249 2.50 -6.80 18.96
C VAL A 249 2.18 -5.97 20.20
N ASP A 250 2.94 -4.92 20.45
CA ASP A 250 2.75 -4.09 21.65
C ASP A 250 1.59 -3.09 21.51
N LYS A 251 1.35 -2.33 22.57
CA LYS A 251 0.23 -1.36 22.67
C LYS A 251 0.24 -0.26 21.61
N TYR A 252 1.40 0.03 21.01
CA TYR A 252 1.55 1.00 19.93
C TYR A 252 1.58 0.35 18.55
N GLY A 253 1.48 -0.98 18.47
CA GLY A 253 1.58 -1.74 17.23
C GLY A 253 3.02 -2.00 16.80
N LEU A 254 4.01 -1.82 17.67
CA LEU A 254 5.39 -2.17 17.38
C LEU A 254 5.59 -3.68 17.49
N ASP A 255 6.20 -4.25 16.48
CA ASP A 255 6.59 -5.66 16.45
C ASP A 255 8.06 -5.87 16.89
N ASN A 256 8.53 -7.11 16.83
CA ASN A 256 9.91 -7.45 17.20
C ASN A 256 10.95 -6.73 16.32
N THR A 257 10.68 -6.53 15.03
CA THR A 257 11.60 -5.85 14.12
C THR A 257 11.70 -4.37 14.47
N ASP A 258 10.58 -3.70 14.76
CA ASP A 258 10.58 -2.32 15.22
C ASP A 258 11.43 -2.16 16.50
N ARG A 259 11.19 -3.02 17.48
CA ARG A 259 11.93 -2.98 18.75
C ARG A 259 13.41 -3.25 18.55
N SER A 260 13.78 -4.23 17.73
CA SER A 260 15.16 -4.53 17.39
C SER A 260 15.87 -3.35 16.71
N LEU A 261 15.17 -2.68 15.79
CA LEU A 261 15.66 -1.48 15.12
C LEU A 261 15.93 -0.34 16.11
N LEU A 262 14.97 -0.04 16.96
CA LEU A 262 15.07 1.03 17.94
C LEU A 262 16.13 0.72 19.02
N LEU A 263 16.19 -0.52 19.51
CA LEU A 263 17.20 -0.97 20.47
C LEU A 263 18.63 -0.92 19.86
N ALA A 264 18.81 -1.37 18.62
CA ALA A 264 20.11 -1.29 17.94
C ALA A 264 20.58 0.17 17.83
N MET A 265 19.66 1.10 17.55
CA MET A 265 20.01 2.52 17.50
C MET A 265 20.43 3.05 18.87
N ILE A 266 19.79 2.63 19.96
CA ILE A 266 20.13 3.07 21.31
C ILE A 266 21.42 2.43 21.79
N GLU A 267 21.53 1.11 21.74
CA GLU A 267 22.61 0.34 22.34
C GLU A 267 23.93 0.44 21.55
N THR A 268 23.83 0.42 20.20
CA THR A 268 25.02 0.41 19.34
C THR A 268 25.44 1.82 18.91
N PHE A 269 24.46 2.72 18.71
CA PHE A 269 24.70 4.04 18.13
C PHE A 269 24.32 5.20 19.07
N GLN A 270 24.10 4.93 20.35
CA GLN A 270 23.80 5.95 21.38
C GLN A 270 22.61 6.87 20.99
N GLY A 271 21.61 6.29 20.34
CA GLY A 271 20.42 7.02 19.88
C GLY A 271 20.54 7.65 18.48
N GLY A 272 21.71 7.52 17.86
CA GLY A 272 21.99 8.08 16.53
C GLY A 272 22.77 9.41 16.58
N PRO A 273 23.00 10.05 15.42
CA PRO A 273 22.47 9.73 14.09
C PRO A 273 23.14 8.53 13.40
N VAL A 274 22.36 7.68 12.75
CA VAL A 274 22.84 6.50 12.03
C VAL A 274 22.25 6.45 10.62
N GLY A 275 23.09 6.05 9.64
CA GLY A 275 22.65 5.89 8.25
C GLY A 275 21.77 4.66 8.05
N LEU A 276 20.90 4.71 7.02
CA LEU A 276 19.97 3.63 6.72
C LEU A 276 20.67 2.28 6.47
N ASP A 277 21.69 2.26 5.62
CA ASP A 277 22.38 1.02 5.25
C ASP A 277 23.15 0.40 6.43
N THR A 278 23.71 1.24 7.30
CA THR A 278 24.36 0.79 8.53
C THR A 278 23.35 0.14 9.48
N LEU A 279 22.20 0.76 9.62
CA LEU A 279 21.12 0.25 10.47
C LEU A 279 20.55 -1.07 9.92
N ALA A 280 20.33 -1.13 8.61
CA ALA A 280 19.88 -2.32 7.91
C ALA A 280 20.83 -3.51 8.10
N ALA A 281 22.12 -3.27 7.91
CA ALA A 281 23.15 -4.28 8.14
C ALA A 281 23.19 -4.76 9.61
N CYS A 282 22.98 -3.84 10.57
CA CYS A 282 23.02 -4.16 11.99
C CYS A 282 21.89 -5.11 12.42
N ILE A 283 20.69 -4.93 11.88
CA ILE A 283 19.51 -5.75 12.25
C ILE A 283 19.22 -6.89 11.25
N GLY A 284 20.02 -7.00 10.18
CA GLY A 284 19.84 -8.03 9.15
C GLY A 284 18.58 -7.85 8.29
N GLU A 285 18.18 -6.59 8.04
CA GLU A 285 17.00 -6.26 7.24
C GLU A 285 17.42 -5.52 5.96
N ASP A 286 16.56 -5.52 4.94
CA ASP A 286 16.77 -4.73 3.73
C ASP A 286 16.52 -3.24 3.97
N SER A 287 17.39 -2.39 3.43
CA SER A 287 17.29 -0.92 3.58
C SER A 287 15.96 -0.36 3.06
N GLY A 288 15.51 -0.86 1.91
CA GLY A 288 14.23 -0.45 1.32
C GLY A 288 13.04 -0.86 2.19
N THR A 289 13.09 -2.04 2.80
CA THR A 289 12.06 -2.51 3.74
C THR A 289 12.00 -1.63 4.98
N ILE A 290 13.14 -1.25 5.55
CA ILE A 290 13.15 -0.32 6.68
C ILE A 290 12.53 1.01 6.28
N GLU A 291 12.94 1.57 5.16
CA GLU A 291 12.50 2.88 4.70
C GLU A 291 11.02 2.93 4.30
N ASP A 292 10.48 1.87 3.73
CA ASP A 292 9.12 1.83 3.21
C ASP A 292 8.08 1.26 4.20
N VAL A 293 8.48 0.31 5.04
CA VAL A 293 7.56 -0.42 5.93
C VAL A 293 7.65 0.07 7.38
N TYR A 294 8.84 0.21 7.94
CA TYR A 294 9.03 0.49 9.37
C TYR A 294 9.14 1.99 9.67
N GLU A 295 9.97 2.69 8.96
CA GLU A 295 10.28 4.11 9.21
C GLU A 295 9.05 5.04 9.13
N PRO A 296 8.16 4.94 8.14
CA PRO A 296 7.05 5.89 8.03
C PRO A 296 6.15 5.89 9.26
N PHE A 297 5.85 4.73 9.80
CA PHE A 297 5.04 4.62 11.01
C PHE A 297 5.78 5.11 12.25
N LEU A 298 7.05 4.74 12.40
CA LEU A 298 7.88 5.16 13.54
C LEU A 298 8.08 6.68 13.58
N ILE A 299 8.29 7.30 12.42
CA ILE A 299 8.42 8.76 12.30
C ILE A 299 7.10 9.46 12.63
N GLN A 300 6.01 9.01 12.03
CA GLN A 300 4.70 9.63 12.26
C GLN A 300 4.26 9.56 13.71
N ASN A 301 4.63 8.48 14.39
CA ASN A 301 4.30 8.29 15.81
C ASN A 301 5.35 8.87 16.76
N GLY A 302 6.37 9.53 16.25
CA GLY A 302 7.37 10.23 17.03
C GLY A 302 8.35 9.34 17.79
N PHE A 303 8.60 8.11 17.31
CA PHE A 303 9.64 7.23 17.83
C PHE A 303 11.00 7.47 17.19
N LEU A 304 10.98 7.93 15.95
CA LEU A 304 12.16 8.13 15.11
C LEU A 304 12.09 9.51 14.45
N ALA A 305 13.23 10.13 14.21
CA ALA A 305 13.33 11.35 13.42
C ALA A 305 14.47 11.24 12.41
N ARG A 306 14.29 11.87 11.25
CA ARG A 306 15.34 12.02 10.23
C ARG A 306 16.07 13.33 10.41
N THR A 307 17.40 13.27 10.32
CA THR A 307 18.29 14.43 10.29
C THR A 307 19.17 14.38 9.04
N PRO A 308 19.84 15.46 8.66
CA PRO A 308 20.81 15.44 7.55
C PRO A 308 21.95 14.42 7.72
N ARG A 309 22.26 14.02 8.95
CA ARG A 309 23.32 13.05 9.26
C ARG A 309 22.80 11.60 9.36
N GLY A 310 21.51 11.39 9.39
CA GLY A 310 20.90 10.07 9.56
C GLY A 310 19.70 10.05 10.48
N ARG A 311 19.31 8.86 10.93
CA ARG A 311 18.17 8.63 11.81
C ARG A 311 18.58 8.75 13.26
N ILE A 312 17.70 9.35 14.07
CA ILE A 312 17.83 9.44 15.53
C ILE A 312 16.59 8.91 16.20
N VAL A 313 16.72 8.30 17.36
CA VAL A 313 15.59 7.96 18.23
C VAL A 313 15.18 9.18 19.05
N THR A 314 13.94 9.20 19.47
CA THR A 314 13.40 10.28 20.32
C THR A 314 13.34 9.87 21.77
N GLU A 315 13.18 10.81 22.68
CA GLU A 315 12.93 10.56 24.11
C GLU A 315 11.74 9.60 24.32
N LYS A 316 10.68 9.75 23.52
CA LYS A 316 9.53 8.83 23.55
C LYS A 316 9.93 7.36 23.36
N THR A 317 10.93 7.08 22.55
CA THR A 317 11.42 5.73 22.32
C THR A 317 12.05 5.15 23.57
N TYR A 318 12.89 5.92 24.26
CA TYR A 318 13.49 5.49 25.54
C TYR A 318 12.42 5.16 26.56
N HIS A 319 11.46 6.07 26.75
CA HIS A 319 10.34 5.82 27.67
C HIS A 319 9.51 4.58 27.29
N HIS A 320 9.25 4.39 26.00
CA HIS A 320 8.50 3.23 25.53
C HIS A 320 9.21 1.90 25.78
N LEU A 321 10.53 1.88 25.62
CA LEU A 321 11.36 0.71 25.86
C LEU A 321 11.74 0.52 27.35
N GLY A 322 11.31 1.41 28.22
CA GLY A 322 11.65 1.38 29.65
C GLY A 322 13.11 1.74 29.97
N LEU A 323 13.75 2.49 29.09
CA LEU A 323 15.13 2.94 29.22
C LEU A 323 15.19 4.38 29.69
N SER A 324 16.27 4.73 30.42
CA SER A 324 16.56 6.11 30.82
C SER A 324 17.02 6.92 29.60
N PHE A 325 16.52 8.12 29.49
CA PHE A 325 17.04 9.10 28.54
C PHE A 325 17.99 10.03 29.31
N ASP A 326 19.30 9.85 29.11
CA ASP A 326 20.32 10.74 29.63
C ASP A 326 20.63 11.78 28.54
N GLU A 327 20.46 13.07 28.84
CA GLU A 327 20.75 14.21 27.96
C GLU A 327 22.24 14.31 27.59
#